data_20d0435bdfc674ef990718e859c5dfde
#
_entry.id   20d0435bdfc674ef990718e859c5dfde
#
_cell.length_a   1.000
_cell.length_b   1.000
_cell.length_c   1.000
_cell.angle_alpha   90.00
_cell.angle_beta   90.00
_cell.angle_gamma   90.00
#
_symmetry.space_group_name_H-M   'P 1'
#
loop_
_entity.id
_entity.type
_entity.pdbx_description
1 polymer ?
#
loop_
_entity_poly.entity_id
_entity_poly.type
_entity_poly.pdbx_seq_one_letter_code
_entity_poly.pdbx_strand_id
1 'polypeptide(L)'
;MKSINVLLASVFLAFSASLQAQIDTLSSKTLLMKGKIKKVEDFSFLLEPDPKGEKKFDGKNYNVFPYAEEWGLEKDATKSSKTNIAYIFDNLGKNLEIITYNAEDQPFGGMRFFYDKNGHINRSQSVFTTGDGEFTVDRKYFYNEKNQLVKIDEYDGDTWLITITYKYDDWGNCIEKNKVASVSALEKDIQRYEEKNLILEKKIRPEYTREKSYTYNNINKVAATEDKVLEKNVFLKTQNEYDKEGRLSKATFLNEAKQETVCTYKYNKAGRLIQSICTANDDPNFYVETNYMFNNSGETQVVKTRTSVASTKVFDEHNLLTAYTTPEFDYKYHYSFDKMGNWTQVLMYENGKPICARIRKIEYFK
;
A
#
# COMPACT_ATOMS: atom_id res chain seq x y z
N MET A 1 -0.63 26.80 0.86
CA MET A 1 0.21 25.59 1.10
C MET A 1 -0.55 24.32 1.57
N LYS A 2 -1.81 24.37 2.01
CA LYS A 2 -2.57 23.17 2.45
C LYS A 2 -3.31 22.40 1.33
N SER A 3 -3.44 22.95 0.13
CA SER A 3 -4.17 22.32 -0.99
C SER A 3 -3.30 21.48 -1.94
N ILE A 4 -1.98 21.60 -1.89
CA ILE A 4 -1.06 20.89 -2.81
C ILE A 4 -0.89 19.42 -2.44
N ASN A 5 -0.95 19.08 -1.14
CA ASN A 5 -0.77 17.69 -0.68
C ASN A 5 -1.95 16.77 -1.03
N VAL A 6 -3.13 17.30 -1.30
CA VAL A 6 -4.31 16.50 -1.65
C VAL A 6 -4.29 16.09 -3.13
N LEU A 7 -3.73 16.91 -4.01
CA LEU A 7 -3.69 16.62 -5.45
C LEU A 7 -2.60 15.58 -5.81
N LEU A 8 -1.46 15.60 -5.13
CA LEU A 8 -0.39 14.62 -5.34
C LEU A 8 -0.78 13.21 -4.89
N ALA A 9 -1.60 13.07 -3.83
CA ALA A 9 -2.09 11.77 -3.37
C ALA A 9 -3.11 11.14 -4.33
N SER A 10 -3.85 11.93 -5.11
CA SER A 10 -4.88 11.41 -6.02
C SER A 10 -4.34 10.92 -7.37
N VAL A 11 -3.17 11.34 -7.80
CA VAL A 11 -2.57 10.92 -9.08
C VAL A 11 -2.00 9.49 -9.03
N PHE A 12 -1.65 8.98 -7.83
CA PHE A 12 -1.12 7.62 -7.65
C PHE A 12 -2.17 6.53 -7.41
N LEU A 13 -3.46 6.87 -7.28
CA LEU A 13 -4.53 5.92 -6.92
C LEU A 13 -5.41 5.47 -8.09
N ALA A 14 -4.99 5.67 -9.34
CA ALA A 14 -5.77 5.27 -10.53
C ALA A 14 -5.47 3.84 -11.02
N PHE A 15 -5.03 2.93 -10.15
CA PHE A 15 -5.14 1.50 -10.44
C PHE A 15 -6.37 0.97 -9.72
N SER A 16 -7.38 0.61 -10.52
CA SER A 16 -8.57 -0.09 -10.08
C SER A 16 -8.18 -1.29 -9.21
N ALA A 17 -8.23 -1.11 -7.89
CA ALA A 17 -8.42 -2.25 -7.03
C ALA A 17 -9.82 -2.77 -7.36
N SER A 18 -9.90 -3.77 -8.25
CA SER A 18 -11.09 -4.61 -8.30
C SER A 18 -11.40 -4.97 -6.84
N LEU A 19 -12.63 -4.74 -6.40
CA LEU A 19 -13.10 -5.17 -5.09
C LEU A 19 -13.21 -6.71 -5.12
N GLN A 20 -12.10 -7.39 -5.40
CA GLN A 20 -12.02 -8.79 -5.02
C GLN A 20 -12.18 -8.78 -3.51
N ALA A 21 -13.13 -9.57 -3.02
CA ALA A 21 -13.26 -9.89 -1.60
C ALA A 21 -12.02 -10.70 -1.18
N GLN A 22 -10.88 -10.02 -1.27
CA GLN A 22 -9.58 -10.59 -0.94
C GLN A 22 -9.37 -10.30 0.53
N ILE A 23 -9.40 -11.35 1.31
CA ILE A 23 -8.93 -11.30 2.67
C ILE A 23 -7.45 -10.90 2.56
N ASP A 24 -7.12 -9.73 3.08
CA ASP A 24 -5.78 -9.16 3.06
C ASP A 24 -4.86 -9.95 3.99
N THR A 25 -4.52 -11.17 3.58
CA THR A 25 -3.51 -11.98 4.24
C THR A 25 -2.19 -11.78 3.53
N LEU A 26 -1.23 -11.24 4.27
CA LEU A 26 0.15 -11.25 3.83
C LEU A 26 0.60 -12.72 3.71
N SER A 27 1.14 -13.08 2.57
CA SER A 27 1.90 -14.33 2.44
C SER A 27 3.39 -14.00 2.42
N SER A 28 4.25 -15.00 2.64
CA SER A 28 5.70 -14.80 2.48
C SER A 28 6.07 -14.31 1.08
N LYS A 29 5.25 -14.62 0.06
CA LYS A 29 5.39 -14.11 -1.31
C LYS A 29 5.05 -12.64 -1.45
N THR A 30 4.04 -12.14 -0.71
CA THR A 30 3.67 -10.71 -0.69
C THR A 30 4.71 -9.86 0.03
N LEU A 31 5.54 -10.44 0.89
CA LEU A 31 6.70 -9.77 1.48
C LEU A 31 7.91 -9.71 0.53
N LEU A 32 7.78 -10.21 -0.70
CA LEU A 32 8.86 -10.26 -1.73
C LEU A 32 10.14 -10.95 -1.24
N MET A 33 10.01 -11.91 -0.33
CA MET A 33 11.14 -12.58 0.31
C MET A 33 11.45 -13.91 -0.37
N LYS A 34 12.73 -14.29 -0.35
CA LYS A 34 13.25 -15.54 -0.93
C LYS A 34 13.34 -16.65 0.11
N GLY A 35 13.08 -17.87 -0.32
CA GLY A 35 13.16 -19.07 0.52
C GLY A 35 11.84 -19.46 1.19
N LYS A 36 11.86 -20.59 1.91
CA LYS A 36 10.71 -21.07 2.69
C LYS A 36 10.72 -20.40 4.07
N ILE A 37 10.05 -19.29 4.19
CA ILE A 37 10.03 -18.46 5.41
C ILE A 37 9.09 -19.08 6.45
N LYS A 38 9.58 -19.24 7.67
CA LYS A 38 8.84 -19.67 8.85
C LYS A 38 8.39 -18.48 9.71
N LYS A 39 9.28 -17.52 9.93
CA LYS A 39 9.02 -16.33 10.74
C LYS A 39 9.84 -15.15 10.23
N VAL A 40 9.24 -13.97 10.27
CA VAL A 40 9.92 -12.68 10.05
C VAL A 40 9.60 -11.79 11.23
N GLU A 41 10.61 -11.23 11.86
CA GLU A 41 10.48 -10.14 12.85
C GLU A 41 11.15 -8.90 12.29
N ASP A 42 10.45 -7.79 12.31
CA ASP A 42 10.88 -6.53 11.70
C ASP A 42 10.75 -5.38 12.71
N PHE A 43 11.89 -4.84 13.14
CA PHE A 43 11.98 -3.79 14.15
C PHE A 43 12.73 -2.59 13.62
N SER A 44 12.29 -1.38 14.00
CA SER A 44 12.96 -0.13 13.68
C SER A 44 13.37 0.61 14.94
N PHE A 45 14.49 1.31 14.84
CA PHE A 45 15.09 2.04 15.94
C PHE A 45 15.61 3.40 15.48
N LEU A 46 15.39 4.44 16.27
CA LEU A 46 16.21 5.66 16.25
C LEU A 46 17.58 5.37 16.86
N LEU A 47 18.62 5.99 16.33
CA LEU A 47 19.99 5.77 16.74
C LEU A 47 20.56 7.05 17.36
N GLU A 48 20.97 6.98 18.64
CA GLU A 48 21.76 8.00 19.28
C GLU A 48 23.18 7.48 19.52
N PRO A 49 24.22 8.13 18.98
CA PRO A 49 25.60 7.69 19.19
C PRO A 49 25.97 7.72 20.66
N ASP A 50 26.37 6.59 21.22
CA ASP A 50 26.88 6.47 22.59
C ASP A 50 27.98 5.40 22.65
N PRO A 51 29.22 5.74 23.11
CA PRO A 51 30.29 4.75 23.24
C PRO A 51 29.94 3.53 24.11
N LYS A 52 28.99 3.68 25.04
CA LYS A 52 28.48 2.63 25.91
C LYS A 52 27.14 2.06 25.47
N GLY A 53 26.66 2.48 24.29
CA GLY A 53 25.35 2.09 23.76
C GLY A 53 25.21 0.57 23.57
N GLU A 54 23.99 0.10 23.74
CA GLU A 54 23.65 -1.31 23.79
C GLU A 54 23.76 -2.05 22.45
N LYS A 55 23.59 -1.35 21.34
CA LYS A 55 23.63 -1.95 19.99
C LYS A 55 24.74 -1.33 19.15
N LYS A 56 25.37 -2.18 18.34
CA LYS A 56 26.45 -1.78 17.44
C LYS A 56 25.99 -1.75 16.00
N PHE A 57 26.14 -0.59 15.34
CA PHE A 57 25.89 -0.42 13.93
C PHE A 57 27.08 0.29 13.28
N ASP A 58 27.47 -0.16 12.08
CA ASP A 58 28.59 0.43 11.32
C ASP A 58 29.86 0.64 12.18
N GLY A 59 30.16 -0.36 13.02
CA GLY A 59 31.33 -0.33 13.90
C GLY A 59 31.23 0.56 15.15
N LYS A 60 30.15 1.33 15.33
CA LYS A 60 29.92 2.24 16.48
C LYS A 60 28.79 1.76 17.36
N ASN A 61 28.84 2.11 18.62
CA ASN A 61 27.77 1.82 19.57
C ASN A 61 26.72 2.94 19.60
N TYR A 62 25.46 2.55 19.86
CA TYR A 62 24.29 3.43 19.90
C TYR A 62 23.37 3.04 21.05
N ASN A 63 22.77 4.02 21.70
CA ASN A 63 21.49 3.83 22.36
C ASN A 63 20.42 3.74 21.29
N VAL A 64 19.44 2.87 21.48
CA VAL A 64 18.40 2.60 20.50
C VAL A 64 17.04 2.84 21.13
N PHE A 65 16.18 3.53 20.38
CA PHE A 65 14.81 3.83 20.78
C PHE A 65 13.86 3.26 19.73
N PRO A 66 12.79 2.56 20.12
CA PRO A 66 11.81 2.04 19.17
C PRO A 66 11.27 3.15 18.26
N TYR A 67 11.13 2.83 16.97
CA TYR A 67 10.68 3.77 15.95
C TYR A 67 9.60 3.11 15.10
N ALA A 68 8.40 3.66 15.10
CA ALA A 68 7.21 3.03 14.52
C ALA A 68 6.80 3.59 13.14
N GLU A 69 7.60 4.50 12.56
CA GLU A 69 7.26 5.05 11.24
C GLU A 69 7.40 4.02 10.12
N GLU A 70 6.55 4.16 9.11
CA GLU A 70 6.61 3.33 7.91
C GLU A 70 7.76 3.79 7.00
N TRP A 71 8.61 2.84 6.60
CA TRP A 71 9.73 3.08 5.71
C TRP A 71 9.37 2.59 4.31
N GLY A 72 9.23 3.49 3.35
CA GLY A 72 9.01 3.15 1.94
C GLY A 72 10.29 2.69 1.24
N LEU A 73 10.91 1.62 1.73
CA LEU A 73 12.21 1.14 1.26
C LEU A 73 12.18 0.42 -0.08
N GLU A 74 11.04 -0.14 -0.44
CA GLU A 74 10.85 -0.90 -1.68
C GLU A 74 9.91 -0.13 -2.61
N LYS A 75 10.20 -0.15 -3.92
CA LYS A 75 9.47 0.64 -4.91
C LYS A 75 7.95 0.34 -4.94
N ASP A 76 7.58 -0.92 -4.77
CA ASP A 76 6.20 -1.41 -4.89
C ASP A 76 5.64 -1.99 -3.59
N ALA A 77 6.35 -1.87 -2.48
CA ALA A 77 5.98 -2.51 -1.22
C ALA A 77 5.19 -1.58 -0.32
N THR A 78 3.88 -1.60 -0.44
CA THR A 78 2.99 -0.87 0.47
C THR A 78 2.79 -1.56 1.82
N LYS A 79 3.02 -2.88 1.91
CA LYS A 79 2.76 -3.67 3.12
C LYS A 79 4.02 -4.08 3.90
N SER A 80 5.19 -4.05 3.27
CA SER A 80 6.47 -4.37 3.92
C SER A 80 7.11 -3.18 4.65
N SER A 81 6.50 -2.01 4.59
CA SER A 81 6.97 -0.80 5.27
C SER A 81 6.68 -0.80 6.77
N LYS A 82 5.73 -1.61 7.26
CA LYS A 82 5.40 -1.70 8.69
C LYS A 82 6.55 -2.30 9.50
N THR A 83 6.77 -1.73 10.67
CA THR A 83 7.83 -2.12 11.60
C THR A 83 7.26 -2.51 12.97
N ASN A 84 8.09 -3.04 13.86
CA ASN A 84 7.70 -3.55 15.17
C ASN A 84 6.60 -4.60 15.06
N ILE A 85 6.82 -5.56 14.18
CA ILE A 85 5.85 -6.58 13.80
C ILE A 85 6.54 -7.91 13.52
N ALA A 86 5.88 -9.01 13.85
CA ALA A 86 6.29 -10.33 13.41
C ALA A 86 5.20 -10.99 12.56
N TYR A 87 5.64 -11.77 11.57
CA TYR A 87 4.79 -12.60 10.72
C TYR A 87 5.22 -14.05 10.89
N ILE A 88 4.29 -14.94 11.13
CA ILE A 88 4.52 -16.38 11.25
C ILE A 88 3.77 -17.08 10.12
N PHE A 89 4.46 -17.99 9.43
CA PHE A 89 3.93 -18.67 8.25
C PHE A 89 3.92 -20.20 8.45
N ASP A 90 3.04 -20.89 7.73
CA ASP A 90 3.13 -22.32 7.53
C ASP A 90 4.17 -22.65 6.43
N ASN A 91 4.40 -23.94 6.21
CA ASN A 91 5.37 -24.44 5.22
C ASN A 91 4.94 -24.19 3.75
N LEU A 92 3.70 -23.74 3.51
CA LEU A 92 3.16 -23.33 2.21
C LEU A 92 3.26 -21.82 2.02
N GLY A 93 3.72 -21.08 3.03
CA GLY A 93 3.87 -19.64 3.03
C GLY A 93 2.58 -18.86 3.37
N LYS A 94 1.55 -19.54 3.92
CA LYS A 94 0.35 -18.88 4.42
C LYS A 94 0.64 -18.24 5.78
N ASN A 95 0.12 -17.05 6.00
CA ASN A 95 0.28 -16.36 7.28
C ASN A 95 -0.60 -17.03 8.35
N LEU A 96 0.01 -17.51 9.42
CA LEU A 96 -0.67 -18.07 10.58
C LEU A 96 -0.93 -17.03 11.66
N GLU A 97 0.02 -16.11 11.85
CA GLU A 97 -0.07 -15.12 12.90
C GLU A 97 0.70 -13.85 12.55
N ILE A 98 0.15 -12.71 12.95
CA ILE A 98 0.81 -11.41 12.96
C ILE A 98 0.87 -10.98 14.42
N ILE A 99 2.04 -10.54 14.89
CA ILE A 99 2.23 -10.03 16.23
C ILE A 99 2.72 -8.58 16.11
N THR A 100 2.11 -7.66 16.82
CA THR A 100 2.56 -6.27 16.93
C THR A 100 3.19 -6.05 18.30
N TYR A 101 4.27 -5.27 18.33
CA TYR A 101 5.05 -4.99 19.52
C TYR A 101 4.94 -3.51 19.90
N ASN A 102 4.91 -3.25 21.21
CA ASN A 102 4.97 -1.91 21.76
C ASN A 102 6.42 -1.36 21.82
N ALA A 103 6.60 -0.20 22.40
CA ALA A 103 7.89 0.46 22.52
C ALA A 103 8.90 -0.31 23.41
N GLU A 104 8.41 -1.18 24.29
CA GLU A 104 9.23 -2.01 25.19
C GLU A 104 9.50 -3.41 24.63
N ASP A 105 9.32 -3.58 23.30
CA ASP A 105 9.45 -4.88 22.60
C ASP A 105 8.53 -5.99 23.16
N GLN A 106 7.39 -5.61 23.82
CA GLN A 106 6.41 -6.55 24.33
C GLN A 106 5.26 -6.71 23.32
N PRO A 107 4.78 -7.95 23.08
CA PRO A 107 3.58 -8.14 22.28
C PRO A 107 2.40 -7.41 22.91
N PHE A 108 1.69 -6.56 22.16
CA PHE A 108 0.51 -5.86 22.62
C PHE A 108 -0.73 -6.13 21.77
N GLY A 109 -0.59 -6.84 20.66
CA GLY A 109 -1.71 -7.21 19.81
C GLY A 109 -1.29 -7.99 18.59
N GLY A 110 -2.24 -8.26 17.71
CA GLY A 110 -1.96 -9.00 16.49
C GLY A 110 -3.19 -9.64 15.86
N MET A 111 -2.95 -10.64 15.03
CA MET A 111 -4.01 -11.40 14.36
C MET A 111 -3.58 -12.84 14.15
N ARG A 112 -4.47 -13.79 14.46
CA ARG A 112 -4.32 -15.23 14.20
C ARG A 112 -5.24 -15.63 13.07
N PHE A 113 -4.78 -16.52 12.17
CA PHE A 113 -5.55 -17.01 11.02
C PHE A 113 -5.70 -18.53 11.08
N PHE A 114 -6.91 -18.99 10.83
CA PHE A 114 -7.25 -20.40 10.79
C PHE A 114 -7.78 -20.73 9.40
N TYR A 115 -7.32 -21.85 8.85
CA TYR A 115 -7.64 -22.27 7.49
C TYR A 115 -8.46 -23.55 7.48
N ASP A 116 -9.36 -23.68 6.53
CA ASP A 116 -10.06 -24.92 6.24
C ASP A 116 -9.17 -25.89 5.45
N LYS A 117 -9.69 -27.09 5.18
CA LYS A 117 -9.01 -28.13 4.40
C LYS A 117 -8.68 -27.72 2.95
N ASN A 118 -9.40 -26.75 2.39
CA ASN A 118 -9.21 -26.21 1.05
C ASN A 118 -8.18 -25.06 1.05
N GLY A 119 -7.76 -24.62 2.23
CA GLY A 119 -6.82 -23.55 2.41
C GLY A 119 -7.40 -22.15 2.37
N HIS A 120 -8.71 -22.02 2.53
CA HIS A 120 -9.36 -20.73 2.75
C HIS A 120 -9.35 -20.38 4.24
N ILE A 121 -9.25 -19.09 4.57
CA ILE A 121 -9.42 -18.64 5.95
C ILE A 121 -10.87 -18.87 6.35
N ASN A 122 -11.10 -19.72 7.35
CA ASN A 122 -12.44 -19.93 7.91
C ASN A 122 -12.69 -19.12 9.19
N ARG A 123 -11.60 -18.73 9.88
CA ARG A 123 -11.65 -17.88 11.07
C ARG A 123 -10.40 -17.00 11.12
N SER A 124 -10.52 -15.78 11.62
CA SER A 124 -9.39 -15.02 12.14
C SER A 124 -9.74 -14.42 13.49
N GLN A 125 -8.72 -14.14 14.29
CA GLN A 125 -8.85 -13.58 15.62
C GLN A 125 -7.92 -12.40 15.75
N SER A 126 -8.48 -11.20 15.92
CA SER A 126 -7.69 -10.04 16.31
C SER A 126 -7.48 -10.07 17.81
N VAL A 127 -6.25 -9.87 18.26
CA VAL A 127 -5.85 -9.93 19.66
C VAL A 127 -5.35 -8.56 20.07
N PHE A 128 -5.80 -8.06 21.20
CA PHE A 128 -5.34 -6.78 21.79
C PHE A 128 -5.02 -7.04 23.24
N THR A 129 -3.85 -6.58 23.69
CA THR A 129 -3.46 -6.63 25.10
C THR A 129 -3.65 -5.24 25.72
N THR A 130 -4.45 -5.16 26.75
CA THR A 130 -4.69 -3.94 27.53
C THR A 130 -4.17 -4.14 28.95
N GLY A 131 -4.18 -3.09 29.78
CA GLY A 131 -3.85 -3.20 31.20
C GLY A 131 -4.78 -4.18 31.98
N ASP A 132 -5.98 -4.41 31.47
CA ASP A 132 -7.00 -5.29 32.06
C ASP A 132 -6.94 -6.74 31.53
N GLY A 133 -6.04 -7.03 30.58
CA GLY A 133 -5.88 -8.37 29.98
C GLY A 133 -5.95 -8.43 28.46
N GLU A 134 -6.09 -9.63 27.93
CA GLU A 134 -6.22 -9.88 26.49
C GLU A 134 -7.71 -9.77 26.08
N PHE A 135 -7.96 -8.93 25.08
CA PHE A 135 -9.26 -8.78 24.41
C PHE A 135 -9.19 -9.36 23.01
N THR A 136 -10.20 -10.09 22.58
CA THR A 136 -10.20 -10.75 21.28
C THR A 136 -11.46 -10.46 20.49
N VAL A 137 -11.28 -10.20 19.18
CA VAL A 137 -12.36 -10.07 18.20
C VAL A 137 -12.25 -11.20 17.19
N ASP A 138 -13.26 -12.03 17.15
CA ASP A 138 -13.34 -13.18 16.26
C ASP A 138 -14.06 -12.83 14.96
N ARG A 139 -13.50 -13.26 13.81
CA ARG A 139 -14.14 -13.20 12.49
C ARG A 139 -14.33 -14.60 11.94
N LYS A 140 -15.54 -14.91 11.49
CA LYS A 140 -15.91 -16.15 10.79
C LYS A 140 -16.16 -15.86 9.32
N TYR A 141 -15.61 -16.68 8.44
CA TYR A 141 -15.64 -16.49 6.98
C TYR A 141 -16.44 -17.61 6.33
N PHE A 142 -17.33 -17.27 5.42
CA PHE A 142 -18.23 -18.19 4.75
C PHE A 142 -18.07 -18.08 3.24
N TYR A 143 -17.99 -19.22 2.58
CA TYR A 143 -17.76 -19.32 1.13
C TYR A 143 -18.93 -20.06 0.47
N ASN A 144 -19.21 -19.71 -0.79
CA ASN A 144 -20.17 -20.46 -1.62
C ASN A 144 -19.48 -21.67 -2.28
N GLU A 145 -20.27 -22.44 -3.03
CA GLU A 145 -19.77 -23.62 -3.77
C GLU A 145 -18.71 -23.32 -4.82
N LYS A 146 -18.63 -22.06 -5.30
CA LYS A 146 -17.58 -21.57 -6.22
C LYS A 146 -16.32 -21.07 -5.47
N ASN A 147 -16.21 -21.30 -4.16
CA ASN A 147 -15.12 -20.82 -3.30
C ASN A 147 -14.99 -19.28 -3.22
N GLN A 148 -16.08 -18.55 -3.45
CA GLN A 148 -16.11 -17.09 -3.30
C GLN A 148 -16.58 -16.76 -1.89
N LEU A 149 -15.90 -15.79 -1.25
CA LEU A 149 -16.27 -15.29 0.08
C LEU A 149 -17.62 -14.56 0.01
N VAL A 150 -18.65 -15.09 0.67
CA VAL A 150 -20.01 -14.52 0.63
C VAL A 150 -20.39 -13.79 1.92
N LYS A 151 -19.71 -14.10 3.05
CA LYS A 151 -20.03 -13.47 4.31
C LYS A 151 -18.84 -13.48 5.27
N ILE A 152 -18.75 -12.44 6.09
CA ILE A 152 -17.89 -12.35 7.28
C ILE A 152 -18.78 -11.93 8.44
N ASP A 153 -18.73 -12.64 9.55
CA ASP A 153 -19.32 -12.22 10.82
C ASP A 153 -18.19 -11.93 11.82
N GLU A 154 -18.31 -10.83 12.55
CA GLU A 154 -17.36 -10.40 13.58
C GLU A 154 -18.04 -10.36 14.94
N TYR A 155 -17.35 -10.87 15.97
CA TYR A 155 -17.85 -11.01 17.33
C TYR A 155 -16.80 -10.57 18.35
N ASP A 156 -17.28 -9.98 19.46
CA ASP A 156 -16.57 -9.84 20.72
C ASP A 156 -17.17 -10.84 21.71
N GLY A 157 -16.45 -11.93 21.99
CA GLY A 157 -17.03 -13.08 22.69
C GLY A 157 -18.27 -13.60 21.97
N ASP A 158 -19.42 -13.61 22.65
CA ASP A 158 -20.72 -13.98 22.07
C ASP A 158 -21.49 -12.79 21.48
N THR A 159 -20.98 -11.58 21.61
CA THR A 159 -21.65 -10.36 21.12
C THR A 159 -21.36 -10.15 19.66
N TRP A 160 -22.40 -10.15 18.82
CA TRP A 160 -22.26 -9.78 17.41
C TRP A 160 -21.93 -8.29 17.26
N LEU A 161 -20.90 -8.00 16.45
CA LEU A 161 -20.44 -6.65 16.15
C LEU A 161 -20.78 -6.22 14.72
N ILE A 162 -20.38 -7.02 13.73
CA ILE A 162 -20.44 -6.69 12.32
C ILE A 162 -20.79 -7.92 11.48
N THR A 163 -21.58 -7.70 10.44
CA THR A 163 -21.73 -8.64 9.32
C THR A 163 -21.36 -7.93 8.02
N ILE A 164 -20.51 -8.55 7.22
CA ILE A 164 -20.20 -8.13 5.86
C ILE A 164 -20.68 -9.22 4.91
N THR A 165 -21.48 -8.83 3.90
CA THR A 165 -21.96 -9.77 2.87
C THR A 165 -21.48 -9.33 1.50
N TYR A 166 -21.27 -10.32 0.61
CA TYR A 166 -20.79 -10.12 -0.75
C TYR A 166 -21.73 -10.82 -1.74
N LYS A 167 -21.98 -10.18 -2.89
CA LYS A 167 -22.68 -10.78 -4.02
C LYS A 167 -21.80 -10.73 -5.26
N TYR A 168 -21.95 -11.72 -6.10
CA TYR A 168 -21.16 -11.88 -7.31
C TYR A 168 -22.06 -12.03 -8.53
N ASP A 169 -21.57 -11.58 -9.69
CA ASP A 169 -22.16 -11.89 -10.99
C ASP A 169 -21.75 -13.29 -11.47
N ASP A 170 -22.24 -13.68 -12.65
CA ASP A 170 -21.94 -14.99 -13.21
C ASP A 170 -20.47 -15.17 -13.64
N TRP A 171 -19.74 -14.06 -13.84
CA TRP A 171 -18.31 -14.06 -14.15
C TRP A 171 -17.42 -14.06 -12.90
N GLY A 172 -18.00 -13.95 -11.73
CA GLY A 172 -17.28 -13.97 -10.45
C GLY A 172 -16.82 -12.58 -9.99
N ASN A 173 -17.27 -11.50 -10.61
CA ASN A 173 -17.00 -10.14 -10.12
C ASN A 173 -17.86 -9.85 -8.90
N CYS A 174 -17.28 -9.26 -7.86
CA CYS A 174 -18.04 -8.80 -6.71
C CYS A 174 -18.85 -7.55 -7.10
N ILE A 175 -20.18 -7.67 -7.14
CA ILE A 175 -21.09 -6.59 -7.56
C ILE A 175 -21.71 -5.84 -6.38
N GLU A 176 -21.70 -6.42 -5.18
CA GLU A 176 -22.24 -5.78 -4.00
C GLU A 176 -21.47 -6.23 -2.75
N LYS A 177 -21.13 -5.29 -1.89
CA LYS A 177 -20.63 -5.51 -0.54
C LYS A 177 -21.45 -4.65 0.41
N ASN A 178 -22.08 -5.31 1.40
CA ASN A 178 -22.81 -4.62 2.47
C ASN A 178 -22.11 -4.86 3.80
N LYS A 179 -22.03 -3.84 4.63
CA LYS A 179 -21.53 -3.93 6.01
C LYS A 179 -22.63 -3.40 6.94
N VAL A 180 -23.06 -4.22 7.85
CA VAL A 180 -24.00 -3.90 8.93
C VAL A 180 -23.25 -4.05 10.24
N ALA A 181 -23.32 -3.04 11.09
CA ALA A 181 -22.72 -3.06 12.41
C ALA A 181 -23.75 -2.80 13.49
N SER A 182 -23.53 -3.35 14.70
CA SER A 182 -24.44 -3.23 15.84
C SER A 182 -24.67 -1.78 16.30
N VAL A 183 -23.70 -0.90 16.04
CA VAL A 183 -23.70 0.49 16.54
C VAL A 183 -23.61 1.56 15.44
N SER A 184 -23.63 1.18 14.17
CA SER A 184 -23.50 2.13 13.07
C SER A 184 -24.49 1.85 11.94
N ALA A 185 -24.75 2.88 11.11
CA ALA A 185 -25.57 2.74 9.95
C ALA A 185 -24.97 1.82 8.88
N LEU A 186 -25.81 1.33 7.98
CA LEU A 186 -25.44 0.48 6.86
C LEU A 186 -24.40 1.17 5.96
N GLU A 187 -23.30 0.49 5.68
CA GLU A 187 -22.37 0.84 4.62
C GLU A 187 -22.58 -0.12 3.43
N LYS A 188 -22.62 0.43 2.23
CA LYS A 188 -22.83 -0.36 1.03
C LYS A 188 -21.91 0.06 -0.10
N ASP A 189 -21.24 -0.90 -0.71
CA ASP A 189 -20.47 -0.73 -1.93
C ASP A 189 -21.16 -1.52 -3.05
N ILE A 190 -21.38 -0.87 -4.18
CA ILE A 190 -22.01 -1.44 -5.37
C ILE A 190 -21.04 -1.30 -6.54
N GLN A 191 -20.88 -2.35 -7.32
CA GLN A 191 -20.13 -2.33 -8.57
C GLN A 191 -21.01 -2.85 -9.70
N ARG A 192 -20.92 -2.22 -10.86
CA ARG A 192 -21.57 -2.67 -12.09
C ARG A 192 -20.51 -2.93 -13.14
N TYR A 193 -20.68 -4.04 -13.83
CA TYR A 193 -19.83 -4.46 -14.91
C TYR A 193 -20.63 -4.55 -16.19
N GLU A 194 -19.98 -4.23 -17.31
CA GLU A 194 -20.43 -4.54 -18.65
C GLU A 194 -19.41 -5.53 -19.23
N GLU A 195 -19.84 -6.76 -19.42
CA GLU A 195 -18.94 -7.89 -19.66
C GLU A 195 -17.89 -8.02 -18.52
N LYS A 196 -16.61 -7.71 -18.82
CA LYS A 196 -15.51 -7.73 -17.83
C LYS A 196 -15.10 -6.34 -17.35
N ASN A 197 -15.74 -5.28 -17.87
CA ASN A 197 -15.36 -3.91 -17.61
C ASN A 197 -16.19 -3.33 -16.47
N LEU A 198 -15.52 -2.82 -15.47
CA LEU A 198 -16.16 -2.08 -14.38
C LEU A 198 -16.64 -0.73 -14.91
N ILE A 199 -17.96 -0.51 -14.98
CA ILE A 199 -18.54 0.74 -15.49
C ILE A 199 -18.99 1.69 -14.39
N LEU A 200 -19.25 1.18 -13.18
CA LEU A 200 -19.70 2.00 -12.05
C LEU A 200 -19.22 1.41 -10.73
N GLU A 201 -18.71 2.28 -9.86
CA GLU A 201 -18.54 2.03 -8.42
C GLU A 201 -19.40 3.02 -7.65
N LYS A 202 -20.16 2.55 -6.66
CA LYS A 202 -20.93 3.38 -5.75
C LYS A 202 -20.65 2.98 -4.31
N LYS A 203 -20.23 3.94 -3.49
CA LYS A 203 -20.00 3.76 -2.06
C LYS A 203 -21.00 4.59 -1.29
N ILE A 204 -21.87 3.92 -0.52
CA ILE A 204 -22.87 4.54 0.34
C ILE A 204 -22.37 4.44 1.77
N ARG A 205 -22.26 5.58 2.41
CA ARG A 205 -21.85 5.74 3.82
C ARG A 205 -22.90 6.60 4.52
N PRO A 206 -22.98 6.59 5.86
CA PRO A 206 -23.94 7.42 6.58
C PRO A 206 -23.87 8.90 6.22
N GLU A 207 -22.67 9.43 5.98
CA GLU A 207 -22.44 10.86 5.78
C GLU A 207 -22.30 11.28 4.32
N TYR A 208 -22.13 10.31 3.40
CA TYR A 208 -21.95 10.63 1.98
C TYR A 208 -22.19 9.44 1.05
N THR A 209 -22.50 9.77 -0.19
CA THR A 209 -22.49 8.82 -1.31
C THR A 209 -21.44 9.25 -2.33
N ARG A 210 -20.51 8.32 -2.66
CA ARG A 210 -19.53 8.52 -3.72
C ARG A 210 -19.85 7.61 -4.89
N GLU A 211 -19.88 8.18 -6.08
CA GLU A 211 -20.06 7.44 -7.34
C GLU A 211 -18.87 7.69 -8.26
N LYS A 212 -18.32 6.62 -8.84
CA LYS A 212 -17.29 6.68 -9.85
C LYS A 212 -17.71 5.87 -11.07
N SER A 213 -17.85 6.53 -12.21
CA SER A 213 -18.14 5.90 -13.48
C SER A 213 -16.90 5.80 -14.37
N TYR A 214 -16.90 4.81 -15.27
CA TYR A 214 -15.81 4.50 -16.17
C TYR A 214 -16.36 4.38 -17.59
N THR A 215 -15.62 4.92 -18.56
CA THR A 215 -15.84 4.68 -19.97
C THR A 215 -14.58 4.11 -20.59
N TYR A 216 -14.74 3.27 -21.60
CA TYR A 216 -13.64 2.56 -22.26
C TYR A 216 -13.55 2.96 -23.72
N ASN A 217 -12.34 2.93 -24.26
CA ASN A 217 -12.10 3.13 -25.69
C ASN A 217 -12.18 1.80 -26.45
N ASN A 218 -12.00 1.86 -27.76
CA ASN A 218 -12.08 0.71 -28.68
C ASN A 218 -10.99 -0.37 -28.47
N ILE A 219 -9.94 -0.07 -27.68
CA ILE A 219 -8.90 -1.03 -27.28
C ILE A 219 -9.06 -1.49 -25.83
N ASN A 220 -10.24 -1.30 -25.26
CA ASN A 220 -10.62 -1.72 -23.90
C ASN A 220 -9.75 -1.13 -22.79
N LYS A 221 -9.34 0.14 -22.94
CA LYS A 221 -8.65 0.93 -21.91
C LYS A 221 -9.57 2.01 -21.38
N VAL A 222 -9.45 2.35 -20.11
CA VAL A 222 -10.26 3.40 -19.47
C VAL A 222 -10.02 4.74 -20.16
N ALA A 223 -10.96 5.19 -20.96
CA ALA A 223 -10.91 6.46 -21.68
C ALA A 223 -11.25 7.64 -20.79
N ALA A 224 -12.24 7.49 -19.91
CA ALA A 224 -12.57 8.52 -18.94
C ALA A 224 -13.13 7.94 -17.64
N THR A 225 -13.00 8.71 -16.56
CA THR A 225 -13.71 8.47 -15.29
C THR A 225 -14.39 9.75 -14.82
N GLU A 226 -15.50 9.60 -14.13
CA GLU A 226 -16.14 10.68 -13.39
C GLU A 226 -16.39 10.20 -11.96
N ASP A 227 -15.82 10.90 -10.99
CA ASP A 227 -15.86 10.57 -9.57
C ASP A 227 -16.56 11.71 -8.83
N LYS A 228 -17.66 11.41 -8.13
CA LYS A 228 -18.54 12.40 -7.49
C LYS A 228 -18.81 12.02 -6.03
N VAL A 229 -18.82 13.02 -5.16
CA VAL A 229 -19.42 12.94 -3.82
C VAL A 229 -20.72 13.77 -3.85
N LEU A 230 -21.86 13.07 -3.87
CA LEU A 230 -23.15 13.67 -4.21
C LEU A 230 -23.55 14.80 -3.25
N GLU A 231 -23.38 14.58 -1.93
CA GLU A 231 -23.80 15.52 -0.90
C GLU A 231 -22.90 16.75 -0.77
N LYS A 232 -21.67 16.69 -1.34
CA LYS A 232 -20.65 17.74 -1.22
C LYS A 232 -20.42 18.51 -2.53
N ASN A 233 -21.12 18.14 -3.60
CA ASN A 233 -20.90 18.68 -4.94
C ASN A 233 -19.42 18.67 -5.37
N VAL A 234 -18.66 17.70 -4.88
CA VAL A 234 -17.25 17.49 -5.27
C VAL A 234 -17.21 16.49 -6.39
N PHE A 235 -16.50 16.80 -7.46
CA PHE A 235 -16.27 15.87 -8.54
C PHE A 235 -14.85 15.97 -9.09
N LEU A 236 -14.39 14.86 -9.67
CA LEU A 236 -13.16 14.78 -10.44
C LEU A 236 -13.44 14.02 -11.73
N LYS A 237 -13.24 14.70 -12.86
CA LYS A 237 -13.22 14.04 -14.18
C LYS A 237 -11.80 13.73 -14.59
N THR A 238 -11.60 12.55 -15.16
CA THR A 238 -10.34 12.19 -15.81
C THR A 238 -10.60 11.78 -17.24
N GLN A 239 -9.78 12.25 -18.17
CA GLN A 239 -9.76 11.81 -19.56
C GLN A 239 -8.37 11.29 -19.91
N ASN A 240 -8.30 10.12 -20.53
CA ASN A 240 -7.07 9.42 -20.84
C ASN A 240 -6.93 9.27 -22.36
N GLU A 241 -5.74 9.60 -22.85
CA GLU A 241 -5.33 9.35 -24.23
C GLU A 241 -4.20 8.30 -24.22
N TYR A 242 -4.20 7.44 -25.21
CA TYR A 242 -3.24 6.35 -25.33
C TYR A 242 -2.46 6.46 -26.64
N ASP A 243 -1.20 6.06 -26.62
CA ASP A 243 -0.40 5.95 -27.81
C ASP A 243 -0.80 4.71 -28.65
N LYS A 244 -0.18 4.54 -29.80
CA LYS A 244 -0.45 3.43 -30.72
C LYS A 244 -0.11 2.03 -30.15
N GLU A 245 0.73 1.99 -29.11
CA GLU A 245 1.07 0.78 -28.37
C GLU A 245 0.11 0.53 -27.18
N GLY A 246 -0.92 1.39 -27.00
CA GLY A 246 -1.91 1.28 -25.93
C GLY A 246 -1.39 1.69 -24.56
N ARG A 247 -0.30 2.48 -24.49
CA ARG A 247 0.23 3.04 -23.24
C ARG A 247 -0.35 4.43 -23.01
N LEU A 248 -0.59 4.80 -21.75
CA LEU A 248 -1.13 6.12 -21.40
C LEU A 248 -0.17 7.23 -21.86
N SER A 249 -0.58 8.05 -22.82
CA SER A 249 0.22 9.17 -23.34
C SER A 249 -0.14 10.51 -22.72
N LYS A 250 -1.40 10.67 -22.30
CA LYS A 250 -1.88 11.88 -21.65
C LYS A 250 -3.05 11.56 -20.71
N ALA A 251 -3.11 12.25 -19.59
CA ALA A 251 -4.26 12.26 -18.70
C ALA A 251 -4.63 13.72 -18.40
N THR A 252 -5.93 14.03 -18.49
CA THR A 252 -6.48 15.35 -18.14
C THR A 252 -7.42 15.17 -16.96
N PHE A 253 -7.20 15.95 -15.91
CA PHE A 253 -7.98 15.96 -14.68
C PHE A 253 -8.73 17.30 -14.57
N LEU A 254 -10.02 17.24 -14.30
CA LEU A 254 -10.87 18.42 -14.10
C LEU A 254 -11.60 18.27 -12.76
N ASN A 255 -11.42 19.24 -11.87
CA ASN A 255 -12.10 19.29 -10.58
C ASN A 255 -13.39 20.14 -10.63
N GLU A 256 -14.11 20.21 -9.49
CA GLU A 256 -15.35 20.97 -9.32
C GLU A 256 -15.19 22.49 -9.57
N ALA A 257 -14.01 23.04 -9.33
CA ALA A 257 -13.69 24.44 -9.60
C ALA A 257 -13.35 24.70 -11.07
N LYS A 258 -13.50 23.69 -11.95
CA LYS A 258 -13.10 23.72 -13.37
C LYS A 258 -11.59 23.94 -13.58
N GLN A 259 -10.79 23.63 -12.58
CA GLN A 259 -9.34 23.66 -12.69
C GLN A 259 -8.87 22.40 -13.42
N GLU A 260 -8.10 22.59 -14.46
CA GLU A 260 -7.60 21.50 -15.30
C GLU A 260 -6.11 21.26 -15.06
N THR A 261 -5.77 20.01 -14.76
CA THR A 261 -4.40 19.52 -14.72
C THR A 261 -4.17 18.53 -15.84
N VAL A 262 -3.13 18.75 -16.62
CA VAL A 262 -2.74 17.88 -17.73
C VAL A 262 -1.41 17.22 -17.42
N CYS A 263 -1.39 15.88 -17.49
CA CYS A 263 -0.19 15.08 -17.37
C CYS A 263 0.10 14.37 -18.69
N THR A 264 1.34 14.47 -19.17
CA THR A 264 1.83 13.77 -20.37
C THR A 264 2.90 12.75 -20.00
N TYR A 265 2.96 11.66 -20.73
CA TYR A 265 3.82 10.52 -20.43
C TYR A 265 4.65 10.13 -21.65
N LYS A 266 5.96 9.87 -21.46
CA LYS A 266 6.85 9.39 -22.51
C LYS A 266 7.48 8.07 -22.11
N TYR A 267 7.64 7.20 -23.10
CA TYR A 267 8.18 5.86 -22.92
C TYR A 267 9.41 5.66 -23.83
N ASN A 268 10.33 4.82 -23.39
CA ASN A 268 11.44 4.38 -24.22
C ASN A 268 10.99 3.23 -25.17
N LYS A 269 11.90 2.79 -26.04
CA LYS A 269 11.64 1.68 -26.98
C LYS A 269 11.29 0.36 -26.31
N ALA A 270 11.70 0.14 -25.05
CA ALA A 270 11.37 -1.04 -24.26
C ALA A 270 10.02 -0.92 -23.52
N GLY A 271 9.25 0.17 -23.73
CA GLY A 271 7.96 0.39 -23.09
C GLY A 271 8.04 0.89 -21.65
N ARG A 272 9.23 1.23 -21.13
CA ARG A 272 9.38 1.79 -19.78
C ARG A 272 9.09 3.29 -19.79
N LEU A 273 8.33 3.78 -18.81
CA LEU A 273 8.09 5.20 -18.59
C LEU A 273 9.43 5.91 -18.31
N ILE A 274 9.75 6.95 -19.08
CA ILE A 274 10.98 7.72 -18.93
C ILE A 274 10.75 9.17 -18.50
N GLN A 275 9.53 9.69 -18.71
CA GLN A 275 9.18 11.05 -18.31
C GLN A 275 7.67 11.15 -18.09
N SER A 276 7.27 11.88 -17.04
CA SER A 276 5.92 12.44 -16.92
C SER A 276 6.02 13.94 -16.63
N ILE A 277 5.13 14.74 -17.23
CA ILE A 277 5.03 16.18 -16.99
C ILE A 277 3.58 16.50 -16.69
N CYS A 278 3.33 17.15 -15.55
CA CYS A 278 2.02 17.63 -15.14
C CYS A 278 2.04 19.17 -15.03
N THR A 279 1.02 19.80 -15.62
CA THR A 279 0.81 21.27 -15.59
C THR A 279 -0.67 21.56 -15.26
N ALA A 280 -0.95 22.71 -14.65
CA ALA A 280 -2.31 23.19 -14.45
C ALA A 280 -2.55 24.44 -15.31
N ASN A 281 -3.75 24.56 -15.90
CA ASN A 281 -4.09 25.67 -16.79
C ASN A 281 -4.31 26.98 -16.02
N ASP A 282 -4.81 26.90 -14.80
CA ASP A 282 -5.15 28.01 -13.92
C ASP A 282 -4.03 28.43 -12.96
N ASP A 283 -3.00 27.60 -12.81
CA ASP A 283 -1.79 27.91 -12.04
C ASP A 283 -0.53 27.76 -12.93
N PRO A 284 -0.04 28.86 -13.51
CA PRO A 284 1.16 28.80 -14.34
C PRO A 284 2.42 28.37 -13.57
N ASN A 285 2.39 28.38 -12.24
CA ASN A 285 3.49 27.91 -11.40
C ASN A 285 3.40 26.42 -11.10
N PHE A 286 2.25 25.81 -11.30
CA PHE A 286 2.11 24.38 -11.15
C PHE A 286 2.80 23.66 -12.32
N TYR A 287 3.94 23.09 -12.05
CA TYR A 287 4.71 22.27 -12.95
C TYR A 287 5.42 21.19 -12.16
N VAL A 288 5.15 19.94 -12.49
CA VAL A 288 5.83 18.79 -11.93
C VAL A 288 6.32 17.91 -13.07
N GLU A 289 7.63 17.74 -13.17
CA GLU A 289 8.26 16.84 -14.12
C GLU A 289 8.96 15.72 -13.35
N THR A 290 8.68 14.47 -13.70
CA THR A 290 9.39 13.30 -13.19
C THR A 290 10.13 12.65 -14.34
N ASN A 291 11.44 12.50 -14.20
CA ASN A 291 12.29 11.79 -15.12
C ASN A 291 12.73 10.46 -14.50
N TYR A 292 12.66 9.40 -15.28
CA TYR A 292 13.04 8.04 -14.89
C TYR A 292 14.24 7.62 -15.74
N MET A 293 15.36 7.40 -15.09
CA MET A 293 16.61 6.96 -15.73
C MET A 293 16.91 5.53 -15.30
N PHE A 294 17.20 4.68 -16.25
CA PHE A 294 17.50 3.27 -16.02
C PHE A 294 18.93 2.97 -16.44
N ASN A 295 19.64 2.23 -15.59
CA ASN A 295 20.96 1.70 -15.89
C ASN A 295 21.08 0.25 -15.35
N ASN A 296 22.27 -0.35 -15.45
CA ASN A 296 22.50 -1.71 -14.95
C ASN A 296 22.46 -1.82 -13.41
N SER A 297 22.56 -0.69 -12.71
CA SER A 297 22.56 -0.63 -11.24
C SER A 297 21.19 -0.31 -10.66
N GLY A 298 20.15 -0.09 -11.51
CA GLY A 298 18.80 0.20 -11.05
C GLY A 298 18.13 1.39 -11.73
N GLU A 299 17.33 2.14 -10.98
CA GLU A 299 16.52 3.25 -11.46
C GLU A 299 16.76 4.51 -10.63
N THR A 300 16.80 5.66 -11.32
CA THR A 300 16.79 6.98 -10.68
C THR A 300 15.55 7.75 -11.11
N GLN A 301 14.78 8.24 -10.14
CA GLN A 301 13.63 9.11 -10.34
C GLN A 301 14.00 10.52 -9.89
N VAL A 302 13.88 11.51 -10.78
CA VAL A 302 14.14 12.91 -10.47
C VAL A 302 12.84 13.68 -10.65
N VAL A 303 12.33 14.24 -9.57
CA VAL A 303 11.14 15.12 -9.57
C VAL A 303 11.62 16.57 -9.58
N LYS A 304 11.14 17.34 -10.55
CA LYS A 304 11.43 18.75 -10.71
C LYS A 304 10.15 19.57 -10.63
N THR A 305 10.23 20.72 -9.99
CA THR A 305 9.26 21.80 -10.14
C THR A 305 9.79 22.82 -11.15
N ARG A 306 9.04 23.89 -11.42
CA ARG A 306 9.47 24.95 -12.35
C ARG A 306 10.79 25.60 -11.92
N THR A 307 11.07 25.69 -10.63
CA THR A 307 12.16 26.46 -10.05
C THR A 307 13.32 25.62 -9.49
N SER A 308 13.09 24.33 -9.23
CA SER A 308 14.07 23.49 -8.51
C SER A 308 13.88 22.00 -8.76
N VAL A 309 14.90 21.21 -8.40
CA VAL A 309 14.73 19.77 -8.17
C VAL A 309 14.03 19.59 -6.83
N ALA A 310 12.81 19.05 -6.84
CA ALA A 310 12.05 18.80 -5.62
C ALA A 310 12.54 17.57 -4.86
N SER A 311 12.88 16.49 -5.59
CA SER A 311 13.47 15.29 -4.99
C SER A 311 14.15 14.39 -6.02
N THR A 312 15.07 13.57 -5.51
CA THR A 312 15.69 12.49 -6.28
C THR A 312 15.61 11.21 -5.46
N LYS A 313 15.09 10.13 -6.06
CA LYS A 313 15.10 8.77 -5.48
C LYS A 313 15.96 7.88 -6.35
N VAL A 314 16.82 7.09 -5.72
CA VAL A 314 17.67 6.09 -6.39
C VAL A 314 17.30 4.72 -5.85
N PHE A 315 17.00 3.79 -6.75
CA PHE A 315 16.73 2.40 -6.45
C PHE A 315 17.81 1.53 -7.08
N ASP A 316 18.20 0.48 -6.40
CA ASP A 316 19.13 -0.51 -6.92
C ASP A 316 18.44 -1.49 -7.90
N GLU A 317 19.20 -2.45 -8.41
CA GLU A 317 18.72 -3.51 -9.32
C GLU A 317 17.66 -4.43 -8.69
N HIS A 318 17.50 -4.40 -7.37
CA HIS A 318 16.50 -5.17 -6.61
C HIS A 318 15.28 -4.32 -6.25
N ASN A 319 15.18 -3.09 -6.79
CA ASN A 319 14.16 -2.08 -6.49
C ASN A 319 14.15 -1.63 -5.01
N LEU A 320 15.29 -1.69 -4.32
CA LEU A 320 15.47 -1.17 -2.98
C LEU A 320 15.93 0.30 -3.05
N LEU A 321 15.32 1.16 -2.24
CA LEU A 321 15.68 2.58 -2.17
C LEU A 321 17.07 2.73 -1.53
N THR A 322 18.04 3.25 -2.29
CA THR A 322 19.43 3.45 -1.82
C THR A 322 19.76 4.89 -1.50
N ALA A 323 19.02 5.85 -2.09
CA ALA A 323 19.13 7.25 -1.75
C ALA A 323 17.82 8.00 -1.98
N TYR A 324 17.55 8.99 -1.14
CA TYR A 324 16.48 9.96 -1.29
C TYR A 324 16.97 11.35 -0.91
N THR A 325 17.03 12.24 -1.87
CA THR A 325 17.53 13.59 -1.70
C THR A 325 16.45 14.60 -2.01
N THR A 326 16.30 15.60 -1.14
CA THR A 326 15.49 16.81 -1.33
C THR A 326 16.41 18.03 -1.15
N PRO A 327 15.96 19.27 -1.38
CA PRO A 327 16.74 20.46 -1.05
C PRO A 327 17.14 20.55 0.42
N GLU A 328 16.41 19.90 1.31
CA GLU A 328 16.57 19.98 2.76
C GLU A 328 17.31 18.78 3.34
N PHE A 329 17.21 17.59 2.71
CA PHE A 329 17.70 16.33 3.25
C PHE A 329 18.43 15.50 2.21
N ASP A 330 19.52 14.84 2.63
CA ASP A 330 20.22 13.80 1.88
C ASP A 330 20.20 12.50 2.69
N TYR A 331 19.28 11.59 2.34
CA TYR A 331 19.15 10.28 2.95
C TYR A 331 19.83 9.23 2.11
N LYS A 332 20.61 8.34 2.76
CA LYS A 332 21.21 7.15 2.16
C LYS A 332 20.83 5.93 2.96
N TYR A 333 20.62 4.81 2.27
CA TYR A 333 20.19 3.54 2.85
C TYR A 333 21.23 2.48 2.55
N HIS A 334 21.81 1.88 3.60
CA HIS A 334 22.78 0.82 3.48
C HIS A 334 22.17 -0.50 3.95
N TYR A 335 22.18 -1.50 3.07
CA TYR A 335 21.57 -2.80 3.30
C TYR A 335 22.60 -3.86 3.63
N SER A 336 22.24 -4.77 4.57
CA SER A 336 22.89 -6.05 4.76
C SER A 336 21.93 -7.17 4.40
N PHE A 337 22.44 -8.26 3.84
CA PHE A 337 21.65 -9.37 3.34
C PHE A 337 22.07 -10.68 4.00
N ASP A 338 21.12 -11.61 4.11
CA ASP A 338 21.43 -13.00 4.44
C ASP A 338 21.90 -13.79 3.21
N LYS A 339 22.24 -15.07 3.42
CA LYS A 339 22.69 -15.99 2.36
C LYS A 339 21.62 -16.29 1.30
N MET A 340 20.34 -16.02 1.59
CA MET A 340 19.23 -16.18 0.65
C MET A 340 19.01 -14.93 -0.20
N GLY A 341 19.70 -13.82 0.12
CA GLY A 341 19.57 -12.54 -0.53
C GLY A 341 18.32 -11.76 -0.08
N ASN A 342 17.83 -12.02 1.13
CA ASN A 342 16.86 -11.16 1.80
C ASN A 342 17.61 -10.14 2.65
N TRP A 343 17.20 -8.87 2.62
CA TRP A 343 17.81 -7.88 3.50
C TRP A 343 17.45 -8.17 4.98
N THR A 344 18.45 -8.01 5.84
CA THR A 344 18.35 -8.28 7.28
C THR A 344 18.59 -7.03 8.11
N GLN A 345 19.21 -6.03 7.52
CA GLN A 345 19.45 -4.75 8.18
C GLN A 345 19.39 -3.63 7.13
N VAL A 346 18.84 -2.50 7.52
CA VAL A 346 18.93 -1.24 6.79
C VAL A 346 19.37 -0.16 7.75
N LEU A 347 20.43 0.57 7.40
CA LEU A 347 20.84 1.77 8.09
C LEU A 347 20.46 2.99 7.25
N MET A 348 19.73 3.92 7.84
CA MET A 348 19.38 5.20 7.24
C MET A 348 20.33 6.27 7.75
N TYR A 349 20.98 6.95 6.81
CA TYR A 349 21.87 8.07 7.07
C TYR A 349 21.21 9.35 6.62
N GLU A 350 21.30 10.38 7.44
CA GLU A 350 20.97 11.75 7.07
C GLU A 350 22.26 12.59 7.09
N ASN A 351 22.59 13.22 5.96
CA ASN A 351 23.80 14.03 5.79
C ASN A 351 25.06 13.30 6.30
N GLY A 352 25.15 11.99 6.05
CA GLY A 352 26.27 11.13 6.42
C GLY A 352 26.31 10.66 7.86
N LYS A 353 25.30 10.97 8.67
CA LYS A 353 25.16 10.47 10.05
C LYS A 353 24.05 9.41 10.10
N PRO A 354 24.28 8.23 10.68
CA PRO A 354 23.24 7.25 10.86
C PRO A 354 22.23 7.75 11.90
N ILE A 355 20.95 7.72 11.52
CA ILE A 355 19.84 8.22 12.36
C ILE A 355 18.85 7.13 12.72
N CYS A 356 18.68 6.13 11.85
CA CYS A 356 17.74 5.04 12.07
C CYS A 356 18.35 3.71 11.61
N ALA A 357 17.90 2.63 12.26
CA ALA A 357 18.15 1.26 11.84
C ALA A 357 16.85 0.48 11.75
N ARG A 358 16.71 -0.36 10.74
CA ARG A 358 15.67 -1.40 10.68
C ARG A 358 16.34 -2.75 10.64
N ILE A 359 15.90 -3.66 11.50
CA ILE A 359 16.47 -5.00 11.65
C ILE A 359 15.37 -6.00 11.35
N ARG A 360 15.67 -6.94 10.46
CA ARG A 360 14.79 -8.05 10.10
C ARG A 360 15.45 -9.37 10.48
N LYS A 361 14.81 -10.11 11.38
CA LYS A 361 15.20 -11.47 11.73
C LYS A 361 14.33 -12.44 10.94
N ILE A 362 14.94 -13.39 10.25
CA ILE A 362 14.27 -14.34 9.39
C ILE A 362 14.59 -15.75 9.83
N GLU A 363 13.55 -16.52 10.11
CA GLU A 363 13.67 -17.97 10.32
C GLU A 363 13.13 -18.69 9.08
N TYR A 364 13.84 -19.75 8.68
CA TYR A 364 13.48 -20.58 7.53
C TYR A 364 13.03 -21.96 7.98
N PHE A 365 12.12 -22.56 7.23
CA PHE A 365 11.90 -24.00 7.32
C PHE A 365 13.14 -24.76 6.85
N LYS A 366 13.40 -25.89 7.49
CA LYS A 366 14.49 -26.82 7.14
C LYS A 366 14.17 -27.59 5.86
#